data_5c8523d9db2327b6f4933e098b0f0e65
#
_entry.id   5c8523d9db2327b6f4933e098b0f0e65
#
_cell.length_a   1.000
_cell.length_b   1.000
_cell.length_c   1.000
_cell.angle_alpha   90.00
_cell.angle_beta   90.00
_cell.angle_gamma   90.00
#
_symmetry.space_group_name_H-M   'P 1'
#
loop_
_entity.id
_entity.type
_entity.pdbx_description
1 polymer ?
#
loop_
_entity_poly.entity_id
_entity_poly.type
_entity_poly.pdbx_seq_one_letter_code
_entity_poly.pdbx_strand_id
1 'polypeptide(L)'
;PVVDEENPLGVTLPLLPFVEFMFYHKIGNKKRLKDVVPYLEKYYEWLKSNFQQENGLYVVPNKALHMGNLPRENAKYTVDFNSAVTVFALYMSIIGDILNDKELSFRYKRVYFALKTRINSMMWSSDDNFYFDLDEDGEIIRNKHIGAYWTLLAEIPNEDYAQYLIEDLKDDKEFGSDNPFPSVPVSSKYFDENGNGYCGGVSSFMTYIVIKGLMNYDSFIFARECAIRHLYFILDTLHPGEEKQGHAWELYKPCAEGPATCPEGVVNKKKYLPSIGLVTITLCIENIIGLDISLPRKTVNWTMQNLEAMGIEELSLKKNNITILSNKNQRGWEIRLESEKLYYFTISILDEDKKKTLPIPSGKCSILIDKL
;
A
#
# COMPACT_ATOMS: atom_id res chain seq x y z
N PRO A 1 -8.38 19.39 0.06
CA PRO A 1 -7.56 20.09 1.05
C PRO A 1 -7.61 21.58 0.74
N VAL A 2 -7.93 22.39 1.75
CA VAL A 2 -7.75 23.83 1.65
C VAL A 2 -6.27 24.06 1.83
N VAL A 3 -5.60 24.45 0.75
CA VAL A 3 -4.19 24.83 0.81
C VAL A 3 -4.17 26.30 1.23
N ASP A 4 -3.70 26.53 2.42
CA ASP A 4 -3.42 27.85 2.94
C ASP A 4 -1.95 28.15 2.66
N GLU A 5 -1.65 29.18 1.86
CA GLU A 5 -0.28 29.56 1.51
C GLU A 5 0.55 29.92 2.74
N GLU A 6 -0.09 30.41 3.80
CA GLU A 6 0.56 30.73 5.06
C GLU A 6 0.75 29.50 5.99
N ASN A 7 0.05 28.39 5.69
CA ASN A 7 0.08 27.18 6.50
C ASN A 7 0.22 25.90 5.65
N PRO A 8 1.45 25.48 5.32
CA PRO A 8 1.73 24.31 4.49
C PRO A 8 1.30 22.97 5.13
N LEU A 9 0.74 22.96 6.33
CA LEU A 9 0.19 21.76 6.99
C LEU A 9 -0.97 21.11 6.21
N GLY A 10 -1.54 21.82 5.22
CA GLY A 10 -2.52 21.26 4.29
C GLY A 10 -1.93 20.35 3.21
N VAL A 11 -0.60 20.30 3.06
CA VAL A 11 0.06 19.40 2.09
C VAL A 11 0.11 18.00 2.70
N THR A 12 -0.64 17.10 2.07
CA THR A 12 -0.59 15.67 2.39
C THR A 12 0.12 14.93 1.26
N LEU A 13 0.47 13.67 1.48
CA LEU A 13 0.99 12.83 0.40
C LEU A 13 0.03 12.84 -0.81
N PRO A 14 0.52 13.11 -2.01
CA PRO A 14 -0.32 13.33 -3.19
C PRO A 14 -0.85 12.04 -3.80
N LEU A 15 -1.71 11.32 -3.08
CA LEU A 15 -2.27 10.01 -3.45
C LEU A 15 -3.63 10.06 -4.14
N LEU A 16 -4.20 11.24 -4.36
CA LEU A 16 -5.58 11.36 -4.87
C LEU A 16 -5.85 10.56 -6.17
N PRO A 17 -4.98 10.56 -7.20
CA PRO A 17 -5.21 9.74 -8.39
C PRO A 17 -5.21 8.24 -8.10
N PHE A 18 -4.34 7.77 -7.22
CA PHE A 18 -4.33 6.38 -6.76
C PHE A 18 -5.65 5.99 -6.09
N VAL A 19 -6.14 6.84 -5.18
CA VAL A 19 -7.42 6.63 -4.49
C VAL A 19 -8.60 6.64 -5.47
N GLU A 20 -8.65 7.58 -6.41
CA GLU A 20 -9.71 7.64 -7.42
C GLU A 20 -9.68 6.44 -8.38
N PHE A 21 -8.49 5.93 -8.71
CA PHE A 21 -8.32 4.70 -9.48
C PHE A 21 -8.86 3.49 -8.70
N MET A 22 -8.47 3.31 -7.44
CA MET A 22 -8.97 2.23 -6.58
C MET A 22 -10.49 2.31 -6.43
N PHE A 23 -11.01 3.51 -6.22
CA PHE A 23 -12.44 3.75 -6.12
C PHE A 23 -13.18 3.42 -7.43
N TYR A 24 -12.61 3.76 -8.57
CA TYR A 24 -13.16 3.38 -9.88
C TYR A 24 -13.28 1.87 -10.03
N HIS A 25 -12.27 1.11 -9.61
CA HIS A 25 -12.32 -0.36 -9.65
C HIS A 25 -13.42 -0.93 -8.74
N LYS A 26 -13.69 -0.29 -7.61
CA LYS A 26 -14.71 -0.74 -6.64
C LYS A 26 -16.14 -0.31 -6.99
N ILE A 27 -16.35 0.77 -7.77
CA ILE A 27 -17.71 1.28 -8.09
C ILE A 27 -18.01 1.33 -9.59
N GLY A 28 -17.03 1.32 -10.45
CA GLY A 28 -17.19 1.36 -11.90
C GLY A 28 -17.76 2.69 -12.43
N ASN A 29 -17.57 3.82 -11.72
CA ASN A 29 -18.12 5.11 -12.13
C ASN A 29 -17.10 5.91 -12.97
N LYS A 30 -17.10 5.66 -14.28
CA LYS A 30 -16.21 6.36 -15.22
C LYS A 30 -16.51 7.86 -15.34
N LYS A 31 -17.77 8.28 -15.14
CA LYS A 31 -18.14 9.70 -15.16
C LYS A 31 -17.46 10.45 -14.03
N ARG A 32 -17.53 9.92 -12.78
CA ARG A 32 -16.82 10.52 -11.65
C ARG A 32 -15.32 10.67 -11.95
N LEU A 33 -14.71 9.62 -12.50
CA LEU A 33 -13.28 9.65 -12.82
C LEU A 33 -12.95 10.79 -13.80
N LYS A 34 -13.80 11.03 -14.80
CA LYS A 34 -13.66 12.15 -15.73
C LYS A 34 -13.86 13.50 -15.04
N ASP A 35 -14.84 13.59 -14.14
CA ASP A 35 -15.20 14.86 -13.49
C ASP A 35 -14.11 15.33 -12.50
N VAL A 36 -13.31 14.43 -11.93
CA VAL A 36 -12.25 14.78 -10.95
C VAL A 36 -10.92 15.16 -11.62
N VAL A 37 -10.64 14.71 -12.84
CA VAL A 37 -9.36 14.96 -13.53
C VAL A 37 -8.95 16.44 -13.53
N PRO A 38 -9.80 17.43 -13.86
CA PRO A 38 -9.41 18.84 -13.87
C PRO A 38 -8.93 19.35 -12.49
N TYR A 39 -9.47 18.80 -11.41
CA TYR A 39 -9.06 19.17 -10.04
C TYR A 39 -7.72 18.52 -9.66
N LEU A 40 -7.49 17.28 -10.10
CA LEU A 40 -6.22 16.60 -9.93
C LEU A 40 -5.10 17.32 -10.69
N GLU A 41 -5.37 17.76 -11.91
CA GLU A 41 -4.42 18.56 -12.69
C GLU A 41 -4.07 19.89 -12.02
N LYS A 42 -5.08 20.62 -11.52
CA LYS A 42 -4.84 21.85 -10.75
C LYS A 42 -3.98 21.60 -9.51
N TYR A 43 -4.24 20.51 -8.80
CA TYR A 43 -3.45 20.14 -7.63
C TYR A 43 -2.01 19.79 -8.01
N TYR A 44 -1.81 19.07 -9.10
CA TYR A 44 -0.47 18.78 -9.61
C TYR A 44 0.30 20.03 -10.01
N GLU A 45 -0.31 20.94 -10.77
CA GLU A 45 0.33 22.20 -11.17
C GLU A 45 0.68 23.07 -9.95
N TRP A 46 -0.19 23.06 -8.93
CA TRP A 46 0.10 23.75 -7.67
C TRP A 46 1.31 23.10 -6.95
N LEU A 47 1.36 21.77 -6.85
CA LEU A 47 2.52 21.05 -6.27
C LEU A 47 3.81 21.41 -7.04
N LYS A 48 3.74 21.36 -8.36
CA LYS A 48 4.86 21.67 -9.23
C LYS A 48 5.37 23.10 -9.04
N SER A 49 4.46 24.08 -9.05
CA SER A 49 4.82 25.51 -8.96
C SER A 49 5.41 25.89 -7.58
N ASN A 50 4.99 25.21 -6.51
CA ASN A 50 5.40 25.58 -5.14
C ASN A 50 6.58 24.75 -4.63
N PHE A 51 6.73 23.49 -5.07
CA PHE A 51 7.65 22.54 -4.43
C PHE A 51 8.67 21.90 -5.37
N GLN A 52 8.48 21.94 -6.70
CA GLN A 52 9.47 21.39 -7.62
C GLN A 52 10.69 22.30 -7.72
N GLN A 53 11.88 21.71 -7.57
CA GLN A 53 13.16 22.40 -7.67
C GLN A 53 13.79 22.24 -9.07
N GLU A 54 14.88 22.95 -9.34
CA GLU A 54 15.59 22.91 -10.63
C GLU A 54 16.11 21.52 -10.99
N ASN A 55 16.52 20.72 -9.98
CA ASN A 55 16.91 19.31 -10.16
C ASN A 55 15.71 18.40 -10.50
N GLY A 56 14.49 18.92 -10.46
CA GLY A 56 13.24 18.24 -10.77
C GLY A 56 12.66 17.40 -9.67
N LEU A 57 13.29 17.32 -8.50
CA LEU A 57 12.74 16.74 -7.28
C LEU A 57 11.84 17.75 -6.57
N TYR A 58 11.04 17.27 -5.62
CA TYR A 58 10.10 18.07 -4.86
C TYR A 58 10.58 18.21 -3.40
N VAL A 59 10.44 19.41 -2.87
CA VAL A 59 10.68 19.73 -1.47
C VAL A 59 9.37 20.06 -0.80
N VAL A 60 9.16 19.58 0.41
CA VAL A 60 7.99 19.93 1.20
C VAL A 60 8.45 20.33 2.61
N PRO A 61 7.80 21.31 3.25
CA PRO A 61 8.14 21.67 4.62
C PRO A 61 8.02 20.47 5.58
N ASN A 62 9.00 20.29 6.46
CA ASN A 62 9.03 19.16 7.41
C ASN A 62 7.75 19.02 8.23
N LYS A 63 7.07 20.13 8.56
CA LYS A 63 5.79 20.12 9.27
C LYS A 63 4.64 19.51 8.48
N ALA A 64 4.76 19.41 7.16
CA ALA A 64 3.76 18.81 6.28
C ALA A 64 4.03 17.31 6.01
N LEU A 65 5.17 16.79 6.45
CA LEU A 65 5.51 15.38 6.32
C LEU A 65 4.75 14.54 7.35
N HIS A 66 4.32 13.36 6.94
CA HIS A 66 3.92 12.32 7.87
C HIS A 66 5.17 11.71 8.53
N MET A 67 5.01 10.89 9.58
CA MET A 67 6.14 10.33 10.35
C MET A 67 7.00 11.41 11.04
N GLY A 68 6.35 12.23 11.87
CA GLY A 68 6.89 13.50 12.38
C GLY A 68 8.17 13.44 13.21
N ASN A 69 8.50 12.32 13.87
CA ASN A 69 9.76 12.14 14.60
C ASN A 69 10.71 11.11 13.98
N LEU A 70 10.53 10.81 12.70
CA LEU A 70 11.52 10.04 11.97
C LEU A 70 12.86 10.77 11.94
N PRO A 71 14.02 10.08 12.08
CA PRO A 71 15.35 10.73 12.14
C PRO A 71 15.77 11.24 10.76
N ARG A 72 15.21 12.39 10.35
CA ARG A 72 15.41 13.04 9.05
C ARG A 72 15.51 14.57 9.12
N GLU A 73 16.03 15.11 10.22
CA GLU A 73 16.01 16.56 10.50
C GLU A 73 16.62 17.41 9.39
N ASN A 74 17.65 16.91 8.71
CA ASN A 74 18.36 17.61 7.62
C ASN A 74 17.85 17.25 6.23
N ALA A 75 16.80 16.44 6.12
CA ALA A 75 16.27 16.04 4.82
C ALA A 75 15.55 17.20 4.13
N LYS A 76 16.02 17.56 2.94
CA LYS A 76 15.37 18.52 2.04
C LYS A 76 14.51 17.81 1.00
N TYR A 77 15.06 16.76 0.39
CA TYR A 77 14.37 15.93 -0.59
C TYR A 77 14.07 14.58 0.01
N THR A 78 12.81 14.34 0.35
CA THR A 78 12.42 13.09 0.99
C THR A 78 11.97 12.06 -0.04
N VAL A 79 12.43 10.82 0.11
CA VAL A 79 12.18 9.74 -0.84
C VAL A 79 10.70 9.38 -0.91
N ASP A 80 10.01 9.38 0.24
CA ASP A 80 8.57 9.07 0.34
C ASP A 80 7.71 10.12 -0.39
N PHE A 81 7.99 11.41 -0.22
CA PHE A 81 7.21 12.45 -0.89
C PHE A 81 7.45 12.44 -2.40
N ASN A 82 8.70 12.32 -2.85
CA ASN A 82 9.04 12.24 -4.27
C ASN A 82 8.45 10.98 -4.92
N SER A 83 8.44 9.86 -4.21
CA SER A 83 7.77 8.65 -4.66
C SER A 83 6.25 8.80 -4.72
N ALA A 84 5.64 9.50 -3.75
CA ALA A 84 4.20 9.78 -3.78
C ALA A 84 3.79 10.68 -4.96
N VAL A 85 4.63 11.68 -5.33
CA VAL A 85 4.42 12.46 -6.57
C VAL A 85 4.57 11.59 -7.81
N THR A 86 5.47 10.61 -7.76
CA THR A 86 5.63 9.62 -8.85
C THR A 86 4.40 8.72 -8.97
N VAL A 87 3.84 8.25 -7.84
CA VAL A 87 2.55 7.52 -7.78
C VAL A 87 1.43 8.39 -8.38
N PHE A 88 1.38 9.68 -8.04
CA PHE A 88 0.41 10.60 -8.63
C PHE A 88 0.48 10.57 -10.16
N ALA A 89 1.67 10.76 -10.72
CA ALA A 89 1.87 10.78 -12.17
C ALA A 89 1.55 9.43 -12.83
N LEU A 90 1.93 8.32 -12.22
CA LEU A 90 1.61 6.97 -12.68
C LEU A 90 0.10 6.79 -12.83
N TYR A 91 -0.65 7.08 -11.76
CA TYR A 91 -2.10 6.86 -11.76
C TYR A 91 -2.87 7.88 -12.59
N MET A 92 -2.38 9.12 -12.75
CA MET A 92 -2.93 10.06 -13.73
C MET A 92 -2.78 9.55 -15.16
N SER A 93 -1.65 8.94 -15.48
CA SER A 93 -1.41 8.30 -16.78
C SER A 93 -2.41 7.14 -17.02
N ILE A 94 -2.58 6.26 -16.03
CA ILE A 94 -3.52 5.14 -16.09
C ILE A 94 -4.97 5.63 -16.23
N ILE A 95 -5.34 6.69 -15.51
CA ILE A 95 -6.66 7.34 -15.62
C ILE A 95 -6.87 7.88 -17.05
N GLY A 96 -5.85 8.49 -17.63
CA GLY A 96 -5.88 8.91 -19.04
C GLY A 96 -6.18 7.74 -19.99
N ASP A 97 -5.52 6.61 -19.81
CA ASP A 97 -5.77 5.40 -20.62
C ASP A 97 -7.21 4.87 -20.42
N ILE A 98 -7.72 4.83 -19.18
CA ILE A 98 -9.11 4.44 -18.88
C ILE A 98 -10.12 5.36 -19.55
N LEU A 99 -9.85 6.65 -19.57
CA LEU A 99 -10.72 7.67 -20.19
C LEU A 99 -10.59 7.72 -21.70
N ASN A 100 -9.60 7.06 -22.31
CA ASN A 100 -9.16 7.17 -23.69
C ASN A 100 -8.65 8.59 -24.04
N ASP A 101 -8.12 9.32 -23.05
CA ASP A 101 -7.46 10.61 -23.19
C ASP A 101 -5.95 10.39 -23.36
N LYS A 102 -5.52 10.30 -24.62
CA LYS A 102 -4.11 10.03 -24.94
C LYS A 102 -3.19 11.19 -24.54
N GLU A 103 -3.67 12.43 -24.61
CA GLU A 103 -2.89 13.59 -24.24
C GLU A 103 -2.59 13.59 -22.75
N LEU A 104 -3.61 13.38 -21.91
CA LEU A 104 -3.48 13.23 -20.47
C LEU A 104 -2.51 12.07 -20.12
N SER A 105 -2.73 10.88 -20.70
CA SER A 105 -1.89 9.72 -20.46
C SER A 105 -0.43 9.99 -20.82
N PHE A 106 -0.14 10.54 -22.00
CA PHE A 106 1.22 10.81 -22.45
C PHE A 106 1.93 11.87 -21.61
N ARG A 107 1.23 12.93 -21.23
CA ARG A 107 1.78 13.99 -20.39
C ARG A 107 2.26 13.45 -19.05
N TYR A 108 1.42 12.69 -18.38
CA TYR A 108 1.79 12.14 -17.07
C TYR A 108 2.74 10.93 -17.14
N LYS A 109 2.76 10.17 -18.22
CA LYS A 109 3.84 9.20 -18.49
C LYS A 109 5.21 9.85 -18.52
N ARG A 110 5.34 11.01 -19.15
CA ARG A 110 6.61 11.75 -19.18
C ARG A 110 7.02 12.23 -17.78
N VAL A 111 6.06 12.72 -17.00
CA VAL A 111 6.34 13.12 -15.60
C VAL A 111 6.80 11.92 -14.78
N TYR A 112 6.08 10.80 -14.88
CA TYR A 112 6.42 9.55 -14.20
C TYR A 112 7.85 9.08 -14.52
N PHE A 113 8.19 8.95 -15.78
CA PHE A 113 9.53 8.49 -16.16
C PHE A 113 10.64 9.47 -15.79
N ALA A 114 10.37 10.78 -15.85
CA ALA A 114 11.33 11.78 -15.43
C ALA A 114 11.63 11.67 -13.92
N LEU A 115 10.60 11.52 -13.08
CA LEU A 115 10.76 11.33 -11.63
C LEU A 115 11.42 9.98 -11.30
N LYS A 116 10.97 8.91 -11.92
CA LYS A 116 11.57 7.57 -11.76
C LYS A 116 13.08 7.60 -12.04
N THR A 117 13.49 8.24 -13.13
CA THR A 117 14.91 8.38 -13.49
C THR A 117 15.68 9.18 -12.44
N ARG A 118 15.12 10.31 -11.98
CA ARG A 118 15.78 11.17 -10.98
C ARG A 118 15.93 10.48 -9.63
N ILE A 119 14.88 9.83 -9.15
CA ILE A 119 14.93 9.10 -7.87
C ILE A 119 15.96 7.98 -7.94
N ASN A 120 15.98 7.19 -9.03
CA ASN A 120 16.99 6.14 -9.21
C ASN A 120 18.41 6.69 -9.29
N SER A 121 18.63 7.85 -9.92
CA SER A 121 19.98 8.39 -10.11
C SER A 121 20.51 9.17 -8.91
N MET A 122 19.63 9.77 -8.09
CA MET A 122 20.03 10.67 -7.01
C MET A 122 19.84 10.09 -5.61
N MET A 123 18.81 9.27 -5.42
CA MET A 123 18.40 8.79 -4.09
C MET A 123 18.79 7.32 -3.81
N TRP A 124 19.22 6.58 -4.84
CA TRP A 124 19.70 5.20 -4.69
C TRP A 124 21.20 5.19 -4.31
N SER A 125 21.55 4.46 -3.27
CA SER A 125 22.93 4.13 -2.91
C SER A 125 23.24 2.70 -3.32
N SER A 126 24.18 2.54 -4.23
CA SER A 126 24.68 1.20 -4.64
C SER A 126 25.53 0.53 -3.56
N ASP A 127 26.10 1.31 -2.64
CA ASP A 127 26.89 0.78 -1.53
C ASP A 127 26.00 0.12 -0.47
N ASP A 128 24.81 0.71 -0.25
CA ASP A 128 23.86 0.27 0.78
C ASP A 128 22.70 -0.54 0.18
N ASN A 129 22.56 -0.59 -1.14
CA ASN A 129 21.43 -1.17 -1.87
C ASN A 129 20.05 -0.66 -1.37
N PHE A 130 19.97 0.66 -1.15
CA PHE A 130 18.81 1.28 -0.54
C PHE A 130 18.55 2.70 -1.06
N TYR A 131 17.30 3.17 -0.98
CA TYR A 131 16.94 4.56 -1.27
C TYR A 131 16.97 5.41 0.00
N PHE A 132 17.54 6.61 -0.13
CA PHE A 132 17.69 7.55 0.98
C PHE A 132 17.11 8.92 0.67
N ASP A 133 16.83 9.67 1.72
CA ASP A 133 16.59 11.10 1.64
C ASP A 133 17.89 11.84 1.26
N LEU A 134 17.75 13.04 0.69
CA LEU A 134 18.87 13.92 0.39
C LEU A 134 18.78 15.19 1.23
N ASP A 135 19.94 15.73 1.58
CA ASP A 135 20.09 17.02 2.25
C ASP A 135 19.95 18.21 1.29
N GLU A 136 20.32 19.40 1.75
CA GLU A 136 20.24 20.63 0.98
C GLU A 136 21.19 20.64 -0.23
N ASP A 137 22.35 20.03 -0.11
CA ASP A 137 23.36 19.94 -1.16
C ASP A 137 23.08 18.80 -2.16
N GLY A 138 22.07 17.96 -1.86
CA GLY A 138 21.71 16.79 -2.65
C GLY A 138 22.51 15.53 -2.30
N GLU A 139 23.19 15.54 -1.16
CA GLU A 139 23.96 14.41 -0.65
C GLU A 139 23.04 13.44 0.12
N ILE A 140 23.39 12.14 0.08
CA ILE A 140 22.63 11.07 0.71
C ILE A 140 22.72 11.13 2.23
N ILE A 141 21.57 11.16 2.90
CA ILE A 141 21.43 11.01 4.35
C ILE A 141 21.28 9.52 4.68
N ARG A 142 22.35 8.87 5.15
CA ARG A 142 22.42 7.42 5.38
C ARG A 142 21.62 6.95 6.63
N ASN A 143 20.35 7.32 6.71
CA ASN A 143 19.41 6.82 7.70
C ASN A 143 18.34 6.01 6.96
N LYS A 144 18.40 4.68 7.02
CA LYS A 144 17.34 3.81 6.46
C LYS A 144 16.03 4.05 7.22
N HIS A 145 14.92 4.11 6.49
CA HIS A 145 13.58 4.21 7.08
C HIS A 145 12.51 3.67 6.12
N ILE A 146 11.37 3.34 6.70
CA ILE A 146 10.24 2.72 5.98
C ILE A 146 9.70 3.56 4.81
N GLY A 147 9.91 4.87 4.81
CA GLY A 147 9.53 5.76 3.72
C GLY A 147 10.15 5.42 2.37
N ALA A 148 11.31 4.77 2.35
CA ALA A 148 11.97 4.32 1.12
C ALA A 148 11.10 3.33 0.30
N TYR A 149 10.24 2.56 0.96
CA TYR A 149 9.40 1.55 0.32
C TYR A 149 8.21 2.12 -0.47
N TRP A 150 7.98 3.43 -0.39
CA TRP A 150 7.10 4.11 -1.34
C TRP A 150 7.57 3.96 -2.79
N THR A 151 8.87 3.75 -2.99
CA THR A 151 9.44 3.47 -4.32
C THR A 151 8.88 2.19 -4.94
N LEU A 152 8.60 1.15 -4.13
CA LEU A 152 7.94 -0.08 -4.61
C LEU A 152 6.50 0.18 -5.08
N LEU A 153 5.72 0.97 -4.34
CA LEU A 153 4.37 1.35 -4.75
C LEU A 153 4.38 2.17 -6.05
N ALA A 154 5.40 3.01 -6.22
CA ALA A 154 5.59 3.85 -7.40
C ALA A 154 6.24 3.12 -8.59
N GLU A 155 6.56 1.84 -8.44
CA GLU A 155 7.26 1.02 -9.45
C GLU A 155 8.57 1.68 -9.95
N ILE A 156 9.28 2.36 -9.03
CA ILE A 156 10.54 3.08 -9.33
C ILE A 156 11.72 2.11 -9.50
N PRO A 157 11.97 1.15 -8.59
CA PRO A 157 13.06 0.20 -8.71
C PRO A 157 12.98 -0.63 -10.00
N ASN A 158 14.13 -1.04 -10.52
CA ASN A 158 14.20 -2.20 -11.40
C ASN A 158 14.09 -3.49 -10.56
N GLU A 159 14.09 -4.66 -11.21
CA GLU A 159 13.95 -5.96 -10.53
C GLU A 159 15.06 -6.19 -9.50
N ASP A 160 16.33 -5.87 -9.83
CA ASP A 160 17.46 -6.07 -8.93
C ASP A 160 17.35 -5.17 -7.68
N TYR A 161 17.03 -3.88 -7.87
CA TYR A 161 16.85 -2.94 -6.75
C TYR A 161 15.66 -3.33 -5.87
N ALA A 162 14.57 -3.77 -6.48
CA ALA A 162 13.41 -4.25 -5.75
C ALA A 162 13.75 -5.48 -4.91
N GLN A 163 14.56 -6.40 -5.45
CA GLN A 163 14.98 -7.60 -4.73
C GLN A 163 15.79 -7.25 -3.46
N TYR A 164 16.73 -6.31 -3.53
CA TYR A 164 17.45 -5.85 -2.33
C TYR A 164 16.53 -5.27 -1.27
N LEU A 165 15.57 -4.42 -1.68
CA LEU A 165 14.58 -3.87 -0.76
C LEU A 165 13.71 -4.95 -0.12
N ILE A 166 13.31 -5.97 -0.89
CA ILE A 166 12.50 -7.08 -0.39
C ILE A 166 13.30 -7.97 0.58
N GLU A 167 14.58 -8.15 0.35
CA GLU A 167 15.47 -8.86 1.28
C GLU A 167 15.61 -8.11 2.61
N ASP A 168 15.78 -6.78 2.60
CA ASP A 168 15.78 -5.95 3.82
C ASP A 168 14.44 -6.06 4.60
N LEU A 169 13.31 -6.18 3.90
CA LEU A 169 12.00 -6.38 4.54
C LEU A 169 11.85 -7.75 5.22
N LYS A 170 12.62 -8.75 4.78
CA LYS A 170 12.61 -10.11 5.35
C LYS A 170 13.63 -10.28 6.47
N ASP A 171 14.64 -9.44 6.55
CA ASP A 171 15.71 -9.53 7.55
C ASP A 171 15.22 -9.00 8.90
N ASP A 172 15.27 -9.85 9.94
CA ASP A 172 14.86 -9.52 11.31
C ASP A 172 15.72 -8.39 11.92
N LYS A 173 16.91 -8.14 11.41
CA LYS A 173 17.77 -7.03 11.82
C LYS A 173 17.46 -5.73 11.11
N GLU A 174 16.77 -5.80 9.99
CA GLU A 174 16.35 -4.64 9.20
C GLU A 174 14.86 -4.36 9.47
N PHE A 175 13.97 -4.68 8.55
CA PHE A 175 12.54 -4.35 8.70
C PHE A 175 11.61 -5.55 8.97
N GLY A 176 12.20 -6.72 9.25
CA GLY A 176 11.49 -7.99 9.41
C GLY A 176 11.01 -8.30 10.84
N SER A 177 10.86 -7.31 11.73
CA SER A 177 10.41 -7.51 13.13
C SER A 177 9.10 -8.30 13.24
N ASP A 178 8.74 -8.77 14.44
CA ASP A 178 7.54 -9.58 14.69
C ASP A 178 6.26 -8.92 14.16
N ASN A 179 6.04 -7.66 14.47
CA ASN A 179 5.10 -6.81 13.76
C ASN A 179 5.86 -6.19 12.58
N PRO A 180 5.59 -6.58 11.33
CA PRO A 180 6.45 -6.24 10.20
C PRO A 180 6.47 -4.74 9.91
N PHE A 181 7.61 -4.29 9.41
CA PHE A 181 7.83 -2.96 8.84
C PHE A 181 7.87 -1.82 9.86
N PRO A 182 8.78 -1.92 10.88
CA PRO A 182 9.05 -0.80 11.77
C PRO A 182 9.52 0.43 11.00
N SER A 183 9.32 1.61 11.56
CA SER A 183 9.60 2.88 10.86
C SER A 183 11.08 3.09 10.57
N VAL A 184 11.97 2.50 11.37
CA VAL A 184 13.42 2.41 11.14
C VAL A 184 13.87 0.96 11.34
N PRO A 185 14.99 0.52 10.73
CA PRO A 185 15.48 -0.85 10.89
C PRO A 185 15.79 -1.18 12.36
N VAL A 186 15.63 -2.45 12.73
CA VAL A 186 15.99 -2.95 14.07
C VAL A 186 17.48 -2.71 14.37
N SER A 187 18.35 -2.77 13.36
CA SER A 187 19.78 -2.47 13.46
C SER A 187 20.10 -0.98 13.68
N SER A 188 19.14 -0.09 13.48
CA SER A 188 19.35 1.35 13.59
C SER A 188 19.61 1.80 15.02
N LYS A 189 20.56 2.72 15.22
CA LYS A 189 20.78 3.39 16.51
C LYS A 189 19.57 4.18 17.04
N TYR A 190 18.60 4.46 16.17
CA TYR A 190 17.36 5.16 16.51
C TYR A 190 16.23 4.20 16.86
N PHE A 191 16.40 2.90 16.69
CA PHE A 191 15.37 1.93 16.95
C PHE A 191 15.03 1.83 18.44
N ASP A 192 13.73 1.87 18.73
CA ASP A 192 13.17 1.63 20.07
C ASP A 192 12.16 0.47 19.98
N GLU A 193 12.38 -0.58 20.75
CA GLU A 193 11.51 -1.77 20.79
C GLU A 193 10.09 -1.47 21.28
N ASN A 194 9.88 -0.36 21.96
CA ASN A 194 8.56 0.13 22.38
C ASN A 194 7.92 1.09 21.36
N GLY A 195 8.63 1.38 20.27
CA GLY A 195 8.19 2.19 19.15
C GLY A 195 8.65 3.63 19.20
N ASN A 196 8.51 4.34 20.31
CA ASN A 196 8.84 5.77 20.46
C ASN A 196 8.44 6.62 19.22
N GLY A 197 7.17 6.53 18.83
CA GLY A 197 6.66 7.11 17.58
C GLY A 197 7.24 6.42 16.36
N TYR A 198 7.81 7.17 15.44
CA TYR A 198 8.44 6.66 14.21
C TYR A 198 9.96 6.36 14.38
N CYS A 199 10.39 6.06 15.61
CA CYS A 199 11.73 5.50 15.87
C CYS A 199 11.68 3.98 16.13
N GLY A 200 10.73 3.28 15.50
CA GLY A 200 10.51 1.84 15.63
C GLY A 200 9.03 1.46 15.54
N GLY A 201 8.11 2.39 15.80
CA GLY A 201 6.68 2.13 15.72
C GLY A 201 6.24 1.66 14.33
N VAL A 202 5.29 0.73 14.29
CA VAL A 202 4.70 0.18 13.06
C VAL A 202 3.37 0.88 12.78
N SER A 203 3.28 1.54 11.63
CA SER A 203 2.07 2.22 11.17
C SER A 203 1.29 1.33 10.22
N SER A 204 0.01 1.06 10.51
CA SER A 204 -0.87 0.29 9.61
C SER A 204 -0.96 0.90 8.21
N PHE A 205 -0.90 2.22 8.10
CA PHE A 205 -0.88 2.89 6.80
C PHE A 205 0.41 2.59 6.02
N MET A 206 1.57 2.65 6.68
CA MET A 206 2.84 2.30 6.03
C MET A 206 2.91 0.82 5.68
N THR A 207 2.44 -0.05 6.56
CA THR A 207 2.33 -1.49 6.27
C THR A 207 1.49 -1.75 5.02
N TYR A 208 0.36 -1.06 4.86
CA TYR A 208 -0.45 -1.15 3.64
C TYR A 208 0.32 -0.70 2.39
N ILE A 209 1.06 0.41 2.47
CA ILE A 209 1.88 0.92 1.35
C ILE A 209 2.95 -0.10 0.95
N VAL A 210 3.66 -0.66 1.92
CA VAL A 210 4.69 -1.68 1.68
C VAL A 210 4.08 -2.93 1.04
N ILE A 211 2.96 -3.43 1.58
CA ILE A 211 2.27 -4.60 1.04
C ILE A 211 1.82 -4.36 -0.41
N LYS A 212 1.27 -3.18 -0.71
CA LYS A 212 0.90 -2.83 -2.10
C LYS A 212 2.13 -2.75 -3.00
N GLY A 213 3.24 -2.23 -2.50
CA GLY A 213 4.51 -2.25 -3.21
C GLY A 213 5.01 -3.67 -3.51
N LEU A 214 4.97 -4.56 -2.51
CA LEU A 214 5.34 -5.98 -2.68
C LEU A 214 4.49 -6.68 -3.75
N MET A 215 3.20 -6.36 -3.83
CA MET A 215 2.29 -6.90 -4.84
C MET A 215 2.68 -6.50 -6.26
N ASN A 216 3.28 -5.31 -6.46
CA ASN A 216 3.75 -4.84 -7.77
C ASN A 216 4.98 -5.64 -8.27
N TYR A 217 5.69 -6.34 -7.37
CA TYR A 217 6.87 -7.16 -7.66
C TYR A 217 6.63 -8.65 -7.38
N ASP A 218 5.40 -9.11 -7.56
CA ASP A 218 4.96 -10.51 -7.46
C ASP A 218 5.29 -11.23 -6.14
N SER A 219 5.58 -10.47 -5.06
CA SER A 219 5.88 -11.02 -3.73
C SER A 219 4.63 -11.34 -2.92
N PHE A 220 3.67 -12.03 -3.53
CA PHE A 220 2.33 -12.30 -2.97
C PHE A 220 2.36 -13.08 -1.66
N ILE A 221 3.19 -14.14 -1.57
CA ILE A 221 3.28 -14.99 -0.38
C ILE A 221 3.78 -14.17 0.80
N PHE A 222 4.88 -13.48 0.64
CA PHE A 222 5.45 -12.64 1.69
C PHE A 222 4.52 -11.48 2.09
N ALA A 223 3.88 -10.83 1.12
CA ALA A 223 2.88 -9.79 1.38
C ALA A 223 1.71 -10.32 2.24
N ARG A 224 1.22 -11.55 1.96
CA ARG A 224 0.18 -12.20 2.74
C ARG A 224 0.63 -12.51 4.16
N GLU A 225 1.81 -13.09 4.34
CA GLU A 225 2.39 -13.38 5.65
C GLU A 225 2.51 -12.13 6.51
N CYS A 226 3.03 -11.04 5.95
CA CYS A 226 3.13 -9.76 6.63
C CYS A 226 1.77 -9.15 6.96
N ALA A 227 0.77 -9.27 6.07
CA ALA A 227 -0.59 -8.85 6.35
C ALA A 227 -1.19 -9.61 7.54
N ILE A 228 -1.02 -10.93 7.59
CA ILE A 228 -1.49 -11.78 8.70
C ILE A 228 -0.80 -11.37 10.01
N ARG A 229 0.53 -11.27 10.01
CA ARG A 229 1.31 -10.88 11.19
C ARG A 229 0.85 -9.53 11.73
N HIS A 230 0.76 -8.51 10.89
CA HIS A 230 0.31 -7.16 11.30
C HIS A 230 -1.11 -7.16 11.86
N LEU A 231 -2.02 -7.93 11.27
CA LEU A 231 -3.40 -8.01 11.75
C LEU A 231 -3.52 -8.64 13.15
N TYR A 232 -2.66 -9.58 13.52
CA TYR A 232 -2.63 -10.11 14.88
C TYR A 232 -2.33 -9.02 15.91
N PHE A 233 -1.38 -8.11 15.63
CA PHE A 233 -1.07 -6.98 16.52
C PHE A 233 -2.22 -5.97 16.61
N ILE A 234 -2.98 -5.77 15.53
CA ILE A 234 -4.18 -4.93 15.58
C ILE A 234 -5.28 -5.60 16.40
N LEU A 235 -5.53 -6.90 16.18
CA LEU A 235 -6.58 -7.65 16.87
C LEU A 235 -6.35 -7.71 18.38
N ASP A 236 -5.10 -7.88 18.82
CA ASP A 236 -4.71 -7.84 20.22
C ASP A 236 -5.20 -6.55 20.91
N THR A 237 -4.98 -5.39 20.27
CA THR A 237 -5.41 -4.11 20.84
C THR A 237 -6.91 -3.83 20.68
N LEU A 238 -7.58 -4.48 19.72
CA LEU A 238 -9.03 -4.38 19.55
C LEU A 238 -9.79 -5.25 20.56
N HIS A 239 -9.17 -6.36 21.02
CA HIS A 239 -9.78 -7.29 21.94
C HIS A 239 -8.87 -7.57 23.17
N PRO A 240 -8.57 -6.54 23.99
CA PRO A 240 -7.60 -6.64 25.09
C PRO A 240 -8.12 -7.39 26.33
N GLY A 241 -9.15 -8.24 26.19
CA GLY A 241 -9.80 -8.99 27.26
C GLY A 241 -11.11 -8.37 27.72
N GLU A 242 -11.87 -9.10 28.56
CA GLU A 242 -13.28 -8.83 28.89
C GLU A 242 -13.53 -7.50 29.62
N GLU A 243 -12.53 -6.98 30.34
CA GLU A 243 -12.70 -5.79 31.18
C GLU A 243 -12.21 -4.48 30.55
N LYS A 244 -11.61 -4.51 29.37
CA LYS A 244 -11.01 -3.34 28.72
C LYS A 244 -11.65 -3.04 27.37
N GLN A 245 -11.94 -1.76 27.13
CA GLN A 245 -12.39 -1.32 25.82
C GLN A 245 -11.21 -1.37 24.84
N GLY A 246 -11.37 -2.12 23.75
CA GLY A 246 -10.40 -2.19 22.67
C GLY A 246 -10.32 -0.90 21.86
N HIS A 247 -9.13 -0.61 21.35
CA HIS A 247 -8.87 0.53 20.49
C HIS A 247 -7.95 0.15 19.34
N ALA A 248 -8.21 0.77 18.20
CA ALA A 248 -7.26 0.83 17.10
C ALA A 248 -6.33 2.03 17.31
N TRP A 249 -5.04 1.85 17.01
CA TRP A 249 -3.98 2.84 17.22
C TRP A 249 -3.32 3.28 15.92
N GLU A 250 -2.74 4.46 15.91
CA GLU A 250 -1.95 4.94 14.78
C GLU A 250 -0.66 4.12 14.61
N LEU A 251 -0.02 3.78 15.73
CA LEU A 251 1.24 3.07 15.81
C LEU A 251 1.19 1.90 16.79
N TYR A 252 1.81 0.81 16.41
CA TYR A 252 1.96 -0.42 17.19
C TYR A 252 3.43 -0.68 17.50
N LYS A 253 3.72 -1.45 18.56
CA LYS A 253 5.07 -1.88 18.87
C LYS A 253 5.59 -2.85 17.78
N PRO A 254 6.90 -2.83 17.50
CA PRO A 254 7.51 -3.73 16.51
C PRO A 254 7.73 -5.16 17.02
N CYS A 255 8.05 -5.33 18.32
CA CYS A 255 8.49 -6.62 18.87
C CYS A 255 7.62 -7.13 20.02
N ALA A 256 6.52 -6.47 20.33
CA ALA A 256 5.61 -6.86 21.41
C ALA A 256 4.20 -6.39 21.09
N GLU A 257 3.23 -6.98 21.77
CA GLU A 257 1.82 -6.59 21.71
C GLU A 257 1.60 -5.16 22.26
N GLY A 258 0.57 -4.51 21.76
CA GLY A 258 0.10 -3.23 22.23
C GLY A 258 0.53 -2.02 21.41
N PRO A 259 0.05 -0.84 21.80
CA PRO A 259 0.36 0.42 21.12
C PRO A 259 1.83 0.84 21.35
N ALA A 260 2.42 1.44 20.34
CA ALA A 260 3.74 2.04 20.46
C ALA A 260 3.72 3.21 21.47
N THR A 261 4.83 3.40 22.19
CA THR A 261 5.10 4.63 22.93
C THR A 261 5.35 5.78 21.98
N CYS A 262 5.31 7.02 22.48
CA CYS A 262 5.64 8.22 21.73
C CYS A 262 6.55 9.13 22.55
N PRO A 263 7.33 10.02 21.88
CA PRO A 263 8.10 11.04 22.57
C PRO A 263 7.23 11.95 23.44
N GLU A 264 7.84 12.63 24.38
CA GLU A 264 7.15 13.61 25.22
C GLU A 264 6.42 14.68 24.37
N GLY A 265 5.18 14.95 24.71
CA GLY A 265 4.32 15.89 23.97
C GLY A 265 3.67 15.33 22.68
N VAL A 266 3.99 14.11 22.29
CA VAL A 266 3.37 13.41 21.16
C VAL A 266 2.45 12.30 21.67
N VAL A 267 1.23 12.24 21.13
CA VAL A 267 0.24 11.24 21.53
C VAL A 267 0.04 10.23 20.41
N ASN A 268 0.23 8.94 20.69
CA ASN A 268 -0.22 7.88 19.79
C ASN A 268 -1.75 7.91 19.72
N LYS A 269 -2.30 8.23 18.55
CA LYS A 269 -3.74 8.41 18.38
C LYS A 269 -4.47 7.08 18.47
N LYS A 270 -5.37 6.97 19.42
CA LYS A 270 -6.32 5.86 19.54
C LYS A 270 -7.62 6.13 18.81
N LYS A 271 -8.34 5.07 18.43
CA LYS A 271 -9.53 5.15 17.58
C LYS A 271 -9.23 5.74 16.21
N TYR A 272 -8.06 5.43 15.67
CA TYR A 272 -7.57 5.95 14.39
C TYR A 272 -8.26 5.25 13.22
N LEU A 273 -9.57 5.49 13.11
CA LEU A 273 -10.48 4.78 12.19
C LEU A 273 -10.12 4.86 10.70
N PRO A 274 -9.63 5.97 10.12
CA PRO A 274 -9.38 6.00 8.69
C PRO A 274 -8.32 5.01 8.21
N SER A 275 -7.22 4.87 8.94
CA SER A 275 -6.16 3.94 8.53
C SER A 275 -6.43 2.50 8.97
N ILE A 276 -7.08 2.28 10.11
CA ILE A 276 -7.22 0.93 10.64
C ILE A 276 -8.46 0.24 10.13
N GLY A 277 -9.62 0.88 10.14
CA GLY A 277 -10.83 0.26 9.60
C GLY A 277 -10.68 -0.08 8.11
N LEU A 278 -10.13 0.85 7.32
CA LEU A 278 -9.92 0.65 5.88
C LEU A 278 -8.77 -0.30 5.59
N VAL A 279 -7.63 -0.14 6.26
CA VAL A 279 -6.44 -0.98 6.04
C VAL A 279 -6.73 -2.40 6.50
N THR A 280 -7.28 -2.61 7.68
CA THR A 280 -7.57 -3.95 8.22
C THR A 280 -8.50 -4.73 7.30
N ILE A 281 -9.64 -4.14 6.90
CA ILE A 281 -10.60 -4.78 6.00
C ILE A 281 -9.97 -5.03 4.62
N THR A 282 -9.21 -4.07 4.10
CA THR A 282 -8.56 -4.20 2.80
C THR A 282 -7.51 -5.31 2.82
N LEU A 283 -6.66 -5.38 3.84
CA LEU A 283 -5.68 -6.45 3.99
C LEU A 283 -6.34 -7.83 4.13
N CYS A 284 -7.44 -7.94 4.88
CA CYS A 284 -8.20 -9.18 4.97
C CYS A 284 -8.71 -9.64 3.60
N ILE A 285 -9.35 -8.76 2.84
CA ILE A 285 -9.98 -9.13 1.57
C ILE A 285 -8.93 -9.31 0.47
N GLU A 286 -8.03 -8.35 0.31
CA GLU A 286 -7.12 -8.30 -0.85
C GLU A 286 -5.85 -9.13 -0.67
N ASN A 287 -5.37 -9.32 0.57
CA ASN A 287 -4.12 -10.02 0.81
C ASN A 287 -4.29 -11.36 1.52
N ILE A 288 -5.13 -11.45 2.56
CA ILE A 288 -5.31 -12.71 3.29
C ILE A 288 -6.25 -13.65 2.54
N ILE A 289 -7.44 -13.20 2.17
CA ILE A 289 -8.33 -13.97 1.29
C ILE A 289 -7.76 -14.00 -0.14
N GLY A 290 -7.12 -12.91 -0.57
CA GLY A 290 -6.46 -12.82 -1.87
C GLY A 290 -7.38 -12.42 -3.02
N LEU A 291 -8.41 -11.61 -2.75
CA LEU A 291 -9.38 -11.19 -3.76
C LEU A 291 -9.03 -9.83 -4.37
N ASP A 292 -8.77 -9.82 -5.67
CA ASP A 292 -8.72 -8.60 -6.48
C ASP A 292 -9.99 -8.49 -7.34
N ILE A 293 -10.75 -7.42 -7.14
CA ILE A 293 -12.07 -7.23 -7.74
C ILE A 293 -12.11 -5.96 -8.56
N SER A 294 -12.50 -6.10 -9.82
CA SER A 294 -12.72 -4.97 -10.72
C SER A 294 -14.15 -4.96 -11.27
N LEU A 295 -14.99 -4.07 -10.73
CA LEU A 295 -16.36 -3.91 -11.19
C LEU A 295 -16.47 -3.47 -12.66
N PRO A 296 -15.68 -2.50 -13.17
CA PRO A 296 -15.77 -2.10 -14.57
C PRO A 296 -15.37 -3.20 -15.54
N ARG A 297 -14.43 -4.08 -15.14
CA ARG A 297 -14.00 -5.23 -15.94
C ARG A 297 -14.86 -6.47 -15.71
N LYS A 298 -15.67 -6.47 -14.66
CA LYS A 298 -16.42 -7.64 -14.17
C LYS A 298 -15.50 -8.83 -13.92
N THR A 299 -14.35 -8.60 -13.31
CA THR A 299 -13.37 -9.63 -12.96
C THR A 299 -13.25 -9.79 -11.47
N VAL A 300 -13.07 -11.03 -11.04
CA VAL A 300 -12.70 -11.40 -9.67
C VAL A 300 -11.52 -12.36 -9.80
N ASN A 301 -10.35 -11.91 -9.37
CA ASN A 301 -9.14 -12.72 -9.30
C ASN A 301 -8.96 -13.19 -7.86
N TRP A 302 -8.84 -14.47 -7.66
CA TRP A 302 -8.58 -15.08 -6.37
C TRP A 302 -7.21 -15.74 -6.36
N THR A 303 -6.30 -15.20 -5.58
CA THR A 303 -4.94 -15.74 -5.39
C THR A 303 -4.86 -16.42 -4.04
N MET A 304 -4.56 -17.71 -4.03
CA MET A 304 -4.41 -18.55 -2.84
C MET A 304 -2.97 -19.03 -2.73
N GLN A 305 -2.43 -19.08 -1.51
CA GLN A 305 -1.11 -19.69 -1.27
C GLN A 305 -1.18 -21.21 -1.39
N ASN A 306 -2.20 -21.79 -0.76
CA ASN A 306 -2.50 -23.23 -0.78
C ASN A 306 -4.00 -23.44 -0.91
N LEU A 307 -4.41 -24.65 -1.23
CA LEU A 307 -5.81 -25.06 -1.07
C LEU A 307 -6.13 -25.15 0.43
N GLU A 308 -6.86 -24.21 0.94
CA GLU A 308 -7.30 -24.12 2.34
C GLU A 308 -8.78 -23.75 2.45
N ALA A 309 -9.38 -24.04 3.59
CA ALA A 309 -10.77 -23.66 3.85
C ALA A 309 -10.83 -22.17 4.13
N MET A 310 -11.21 -21.40 3.12
CA MET A 310 -11.26 -19.95 3.18
C MET A 310 -12.26 -19.38 2.18
N GLY A 311 -12.54 -18.10 2.30
CA GLY A 311 -13.37 -17.37 1.34
C GLY A 311 -14.17 -16.25 1.97
N ILE A 312 -15.20 -15.82 1.28
CA ILE A 312 -16.11 -14.78 1.72
C ILE A 312 -17.52 -15.08 1.24
N GLU A 313 -18.51 -14.87 2.12
CA GLU A 313 -19.92 -15.03 1.79
C GLU A 313 -20.59 -13.66 1.66
N GLU A 314 -21.53 -13.58 0.73
CA GLU A 314 -22.40 -12.42 0.51
C GLU A 314 -21.68 -11.07 0.36
N LEU A 315 -20.48 -11.09 -0.23
CA LEU A 315 -19.77 -9.85 -0.55
C LEU A 315 -20.60 -9.01 -1.51
N SER A 316 -21.09 -7.87 -1.04
CA SER A 316 -21.92 -6.98 -1.84
C SER A 316 -21.09 -6.14 -2.81
N LEU A 317 -21.28 -6.36 -4.10
CA LEU A 317 -20.66 -5.65 -5.20
C LEU A 317 -21.70 -4.94 -6.05
N LYS A 318 -22.10 -3.74 -5.67
CA LYS A 318 -23.04 -2.90 -6.46
C LYS A 318 -24.25 -3.68 -7.00
N LYS A 319 -25.18 -4.09 -6.17
CA LYS A 319 -26.37 -4.87 -6.54
C LYS A 319 -26.05 -6.29 -7.08
N ASN A 320 -24.94 -6.87 -6.70
CA ASN A 320 -24.60 -8.26 -6.93
C ASN A 320 -23.91 -8.79 -5.68
N ASN A 321 -24.46 -9.81 -5.07
CA ASN A 321 -23.80 -10.51 -3.97
C ASN A 321 -23.00 -11.67 -4.54
N ILE A 322 -21.77 -11.78 -4.08
CA ILE A 322 -20.85 -12.84 -4.49
C ILE A 322 -20.48 -13.64 -3.26
N THR A 323 -20.60 -14.95 -3.34
CA THR A 323 -20.05 -15.91 -2.38
C THR A 323 -18.96 -16.71 -3.05
N ILE A 324 -17.81 -16.78 -2.42
CA ILE A 324 -16.63 -17.49 -2.91
C ILE A 324 -16.05 -18.25 -1.73
N LEU A 325 -16.11 -19.59 -1.77
CA LEU A 325 -15.64 -20.45 -0.71
C LEU A 325 -14.80 -21.59 -1.26
N SER A 326 -13.70 -21.90 -0.59
CA SER A 326 -12.92 -23.11 -0.79
C SER A 326 -13.06 -23.99 0.44
N ASN A 327 -13.47 -25.23 0.28
CA ASN A 327 -13.61 -26.22 1.34
C ASN A 327 -13.16 -27.60 0.88
N LYS A 328 -12.59 -28.38 1.80
CA LYS A 328 -12.28 -29.78 1.56
C LYS A 328 -13.48 -30.65 1.89
N ASN A 329 -13.88 -31.51 0.95
CA ASN A 329 -14.91 -32.51 1.16
C ASN A 329 -14.36 -33.93 0.91
N GLN A 330 -15.21 -34.95 0.93
CA GLN A 330 -14.80 -36.36 0.71
C GLN A 330 -14.22 -36.62 -0.69
N ARG A 331 -14.49 -35.75 -1.66
CA ARG A 331 -14.05 -35.88 -3.06
C ARG A 331 -12.80 -35.06 -3.39
N GLY A 332 -12.33 -34.20 -2.44
CA GLY A 332 -11.21 -33.32 -2.66
C GLY A 332 -11.54 -31.87 -2.28
N TRP A 333 -10.88 -30.91 -2.89
CA TRP A 333 -11.16 -29.48 -2.69
C TRP A 333 -12.28 -29.02 -3.61
N GLU A 334 -13.27 -28.35 -3.05
CA GLU A 334 -14.40 -27.76 -3.77
C GLU A 334 -14.37 -26.24 -3.64
N ILE A 335 -14.41 -25.55 -4.78
CA ILE A 335 -14.61 -24.12 -4.83
C ILE A 335 -16.05 -23.85 -5.20
N ARG A 336 -16.80 -23.23 -4.29
CA ARG A 336 -18.17 -22.79 -4.48
C ARG A 336 -18.18 -21.33 -4.89
N LEU A 337 -18.83 -21.03 -5.99
CA LEU A 337 -19.01 -19.70 -6.52
C LEU A 337 -20.51 -19.41 -6.66
N GLU A 338 -20.96 -18.29 -6.11
CA GLU A 338 -22.31 -17.80 -6.28
C GLU A 338 -22.27 -16.34 -6.71
N SER A 339 -22.98 -16.01 -7.80
CA SER A 339 -23.11 -14.65 -8.30
C SER A 339 -24.39 -14.50 -9.09
N GLU A 340 -25.16 -13.43 -8.84
CA GLU A 340 -26.39 -13.11 -9.59
C GLU A 340 -26.07 -12.56 -10.99
N LYS A 341 -24.87 -12.03 -11.19
CA LYS A 341 -24.42 -11.44 -12.45
C LYS A 341 -23.22 -12.18 -12.99
N LEU A 342 -23.06 -12.12 -14.30
CA LEU A 342 -21.88 -12.68 -14.96
C LEU A 342 -20.63 -11.89 -14.61
N TYR A 343 -19.66 -12.58 -13.99
CA TYR A 343 -18.29 -12.13 -13.77
C TYR A 343 -17.31 -13.14 -14.33
N TYR A 344 -16.12 -12.67 -14.73
CA TYR A 344 -15.01 -13.53 -15.09
C TYR A 344 -14.19 -13.80 -13.83
N PHE A 345 -14.09 -15.05 -13.46
CA PHE A 345 -13.40 -15.49 -12.27
C PHE A 345 -12.10 -16.20 -12.63
N THR A 346 -11.01 -15.77 -12.01
CA THR A 346 -9.69 -16.39 -12.16
C THR A 346 -9.22 -16.89 -10.79
N ILE A 347 -8.88 -18.16 -10.70
CA ILE A 347 -8.26 -18.74 -9.52
C ILE A 347 -6.79 -18.97 -9.82
N SER A 348 -5.91 -18.53 -8.91
CA SER A 348 -4.47 -18.79 -8.96
C SER A 348 -4.07 -19.45 -7.65
N ILE A 349 -3.40 -20.61 -7.73
CA ILE A 349 -2.82 -21.27 -6.56
C ILE A 349 -1.31 -21.18 -6.74
N LEU A 350 -0.64 -20.45 -5.86
CA LEU A 350 0.76 -20.05 -6.03
C LEU A 350 1.73 -21.23 -5.92
N ASP A 351 1.44 -22.21 -5.05
CA ASP A 351 2.34 -23.35 -4.80
C ASP A 351 2.42 -24.33 -6.00
N GLU A 352 1.41 -24.29 -6.86
CA GLU A 352 1.33 -25.20 -8.00
C GLU A 352 1.56 -24.48 -9.33
N ASP A 353 1.79 -23.18 -9.29
CA ASP A 353 1.93 -22.29 -10.46
C ASP A 353 0.83 -22.49 -11.52
N LYS A 354 -0.37 -22.88 -11.06
CA LYS A 354 -1.51 -23.16 -11.90
C LYS A 354 -2.54 -22.06 -11.83
N LYS A 355 -3.04 -21.69 -12.97
CA LYS A 355 -4.04 -20.64 -13.11
C LYS A 355 -5.22 -21.12 -13.95
N LYS A 356 -6.43 -21.00 -13.40
CA LYS A 356 -7.64 -21.34 -14.12
C LYS A 356 -8.60 -20.14 -14.17
N THR A 357 -9.00 -19.78 -15.38
CA THR A 357 -10.01 -18.74 -15.60
C THR A 357 -11.36 -19.38 -15.83
N LEU A 358 -12.35 -18.95 -15.05
CA LEU A 358 -13.69 -19.50 -15.09
C LEU A 358 -14.72 -18.37 -15.26
N PRO A 359 -15.55 -18.39 -16.30
CA PRO A 359 -16.73 -17.55 -16.37
C PRO A 359 -17.74 -18.04 -15.32
N ILE A 360 -18.29 -17.12 -14.52
CA ILE A 360 -19.36 -17.45 -13.58
C ILE A 360 -20.67 -17.13 -14.26
N PRO A 361 -21.49 -18.14 -14.61
CA PRO A 361 -22.86 -17.88 -15.07
C PRO A 361 -23.71 -17.30 -13.95
N SER A 362 -24.84 -16.73 -14.30
CA SER A 362 -25.86 -16.37 -13.29
C SER A 362 -26.26 -17.59 -12.48
N GLY A 363 -26.34 -17.46 -11.14
CA GLY A 363 -26.72 -18.53 -10.25
C GLY A 363 -25.55 -19.10 -9.44
N LYS A 364 -25.62 -20.38 -9.13
CA LYS A 364 -24.67 -21.08 -8.27
C LYS A 364 -23.86 -22.09 -9.07
N CYS A 365 -22.57 -22.11 -8.85
CA CYS A 365 -21.74 -23.15 -9.40
C CYS A 365 -20.71 -23.67 -8.35
N SER A 366 -20.44 -24.97 -8.43
CA SER A 366 -19.39 -25.63 -7.65
C SER A 366 -18.40 -26.27 -8.58
N ILE A 367 -17.12 -26.12 -8.27
CA ILE A 367 -16.03 -26.66 -9.07
C ILE A 367 -15.21 -27.55 -8.16
N LEU A 368 -15.12 -28.83 -8.52
CA LEU A 368 -14.25 -29.77 -7.85
C LEU A 368 -12.83 -29.62 -8.41
N ILE A 369 -11.87 -29.45 -7.51
CA ILE A 369 -10.44 -29.41 -7.85
C ILE A 369 -9.82 -30.72 -7.41
N ASP A 370 -9.81 -31.69 -8.33
CA ASP A 370 -9.20 -33.00 -8.08
C ASP A 370 -7.68 -32.95 -8.23
N LYS A 371 -7.20 -32.19 -9.20
CA LYS A 371 -5.80 -31.83 -9.48
C LYS A 371 -5.80 -30.52 -10.24
N LEU A 372 -5.09 -29.56 -9.79
CA LEU A 372 -4.75 -28.37 -10.58
C LEU A 372 -3.52 -28.63 -11.41
#